data_ce2db17afc4ed22773073af6a8980ce2
#
_entry.id   ce2db17afc4ed22773073af6a8980ce2
#
_cell.length_a   1.000
_cell.length_b   1.000
_cell.length_c   1.000
_cell.angle_alpha   90.00
_cell.angle_beta   90.00
_cell.angle_gamma   90.00
#
_symmetry.space_group_name_H-M   'P 1'
#
loop_
_entity.id
_entity.type
_entity.pdbx_description
1 polymer ?
#
loop_
_entity_poly.entity_id
_entity_poly.type
_entity_poly.pdbx_seq_one_letter_code
_entity_poly.pdbx_strand_id
1 'polypeptide(L)'
;MIFRQAPEWDNMEELVWANSFELGYQKHPPLPTWILYPLTLIFGRVIWLPTALGLICVALGQWITYQLYLRIAKHAKLSNPQEMSLLAILVSSPLIYFSIRGGDFNHNAVQLWSIAAMYYFYYRAWESEAVIQSNKKYFGYWGFMGLMMGLAFISKYSVVIQIGVLIAHFCFVGRWRSGRSWLGVLLAGVVFLGIITPHLVWLYHQTEMGQGPIYYASQLMTTKSSLFERCITMLKDFLLTQVFRLVPCFLVVGVIYVLYKKTISKLGSSDKPQSWWSQVQRQDQWFLIWLALGPCVLAMLIGIILDQKIEAKWAVTFFIVVGFIGWFYANDLLDVVRLRKIVIVGHVIFAVSHGVITGPVASYLGKQGRANFPSEALAKVIAQRWQEHPELTKGEPIRLIVGDTWIIGHTIIHDQVSQGKNIKPWIDANDLSSPWMKPEDKRHTALILIDHAPKPLGQ
;
A
#
# COMPACT_ATOMS: atom_id res chain seq x y z
N MET A 1 -10.89 -13.25 8.14
CA MET A 1 -10.05 -14.43 8.46
C MET A 1 -10.86 -15.68 8.79
N ILE A 2 -11.87 -15.61 9.64
CA ILE A 2 -12.65 -16.77 10.10
C ILE A 2 -13.25 -17.60 8.95
N PHE A 3 -13.51 -16.99 7.78
CA PHE A 3 -14.12 -17.64 6.62
C PHE A 3 -13.16 -17.86 5.44
N ARG A 4 -11.85 -17.61 5.60
CA ARG A 4 -10.88 -17.72 4.50
C ARG A 4 -10.07 -19.01 4.63
N GLN A 5 -10.07 -19.81 3.56
CA GLN A 5 -9.28 -21.02 3.43
C GLN A 5 -7.91 -20.80 2.76
N ALA A 6 -7.76 -19.68 2.06
CA ALA A 6 -6.53 -19.30 1.40
C ALA A 6 -6.24 -17.79 1.55
N PRO A 7 -4.97 -17.35 1.51
CA PRO A 7 -4.61 -15.94 1.55
C PRO A 7 -5.05 -15.21 0.27
N GLU A 8 -4.93 -13.87 0.24
CA GLU A 8 -5.00 -13.12 -1.01
C GLU A 8 -3.76 -13.40 -1.88
N TRP A 9 -3.85 -13.10 -3.17
CA TRP A 9 -2.75 -13.35 -4.11
C TRP A 9 -1.43 -12.70 -3.66
N ASP A 10 -1.46 -11.41 -3.34
CA ASP A 10 -0.27 -10.68 -2.94
C ASP A 10 0.31 -11.24 -1.61
N ASN A 11 -0.56 -11.65 -0.68
CA ASN A 11 -0.15 -12.29 0.57
C ASN A 11 0.52 -13.64 0.32
N MET A 12 0.04 -14.42 -0.66
CA MET A 12 0.65 -15.68 -1.06
C MET A 12 2.01 -15.45 -1.71
N GLU A 13 2.09 -14.48 -2.60
CA GLU A 13 3.34 -14.12 -3.28
C GLU A 13 4.43 -13.73 -2.27
N GLU A 14 4.09 -12.89 -1.29
CA GLU A 14 5.02 -12.50 -0.22
C GLU A 14 5.44 -13.69 0.67
N LEU A 15 4.52 -14.61 0.98
CA LEU A 15 4.85 -15.84 1.73
C LEU A 15 5.79 -16.77 0.95
N VAL A 16 5.67 -16.81 -0.36
CA VAL A 16 6.58 -17.57 -1.25
C VAL A 16 7.93 -16.87 -1.34
N TRP A 17 7.97 -15.54 -1.49
CA TRP A 17 9.23 -14.78 -1.53
C TRP A 17 9.97 -14.79 -0.20
N ALA A 18 9.28 -14.94 0.92
CA ALA A 18 9.88 -15.11 2.23
C ALA A 18 10.64 -16.47 2.40
N ASN A 19 11.15 -17.05 1.31
CA ASN A 19 12.15 -18.13 1.34
C ASN A 19 13.56 -17.64 1.55
N SER A 20 13.86 -16.40 1.18
CA SER A 20 15.19 -15.81 1.36
C SER A 20 15.11 -14.29 1.56
N PHE A 21 16.22 -13.74 2.05
CA PHE A 21 16.37 -12.31 2.29
C PHE A 21 17.19 -11.71 1.13
N GLU A 22 16.48 -11.27 0.08
CA GLU A 22 17.11 -10.76 -1.14
C GLU A 22 17.10 -9.24 -1.21
N LEU A 23 18.00 -8.64 -2.00
CA LEU A 23 18.03 -7.20 -2.24
C LEU A 23 16.91 -6.72 -3.18
N GLY A 24 16.13 -7.63 -3.74
CA GLY A 24 14.95 -7.39 -4.58
C GLY A 24 14.38 -8.69 -5.11
N TYR A 25 13.20 -8.64 -5.68
CA TYR A 25 12.50 -9.78 -6.25
C TYR A 25 12.08 -9.48 -7.69
N GLN A 26 11.66 -10.50 -8.43
CA GLN A 26 11.38 -10.41 -9.87
C GLN A 26 10.53 -9.20 -10.27
N LYS A 27 9.51 -8.86 -9.48
CA LYS A 27 8.54 -7.80 -9.81
C LYS A 27 8.67 -6.55 -8.94
N HIS A 28 9.22 -6.69 -7.74
CA HIS A 28 9.07 -5.67 -6.69
C HIS A 28 10.35 -5.46 -5.87
N PRO A 29 10.49 -4.25 -5.29
CA PRO A 29 11.51 -3.97 -4.28
C PRO A 29 11.32 -4.81 -3.02
N PRO A 30 12.34 -4.91 -2.14
CA PRO A 30 12.44 -5.96 -1.14
C PRO A 30 11.73 -5.70 0.19
N LEU A 31 11.34 -4.45 0.54
CA LEU A 31 10.94 -4.11 1.92
C LEU A 31 9.75 -4.92 2.46
N PRO A 32 8.68 -5.22 1.68
CA PRO A 32 7.60 -6.05 2.22
C PRO A 32 8.08 -7.42 2.66
N THR A 33 8.85 -8.09 1.81
CA THR A 33 9.43 -9.39 2.13
C THR A 33 10.44 -9.31 3.27
N TRP A 34 11.23 -8.24 3.39
CA TRP A 34 12.15 -8.02 4.51
C TRP A 34 11.44 -7.91 5.86
N ILE A 35 10.22 -7.36 5.87
CA ILE A 35 9.38 -7.30 7.08
C ILE A 35 8.80 -8.69 7.39
N LEU A 36 8.35 -9.42 6.37
CA LEU A 36 7.68 -10.71 6.54
C LEU A 36 8.67 -11.84 6.87
N TYR A 37 9.83 -11.88 6.21
CA TYR A 37 10.80 -12.97 6.30
C TYR A 37 11.19 -13.35 7.75
N PRO A 38 11.68 -12.41 8.60
CA PRO A 38 12.05 -12.78 9.97
C PRO A 38 10.86 -13.28 10.79
N LEU A 39 9.66 -12.82 10.49
CA LEU A 39 8.45 -13.26 11.18
C LEU A 39 8.03 -14.66 10.75
N THR A 40 8.26 -15.03 9.49
CA THR A 40 8.03 -16.43 9.05
C THR A 40 8.99 -17.42 9.69
N LEU A 41 10.19 -17.00 10.09
CA LEU A 41 11.13 -17.84 10.84
C LEU A 41 10.63 -18.12 12.28
N ILE A 42 9.85 -17.21 12.86
CA ILE A 42 9.31 -17.30 14.23
C ILE A 42 7.96 -18.03 14.22
N PHE A 43 7.05 -17.62 13.36
CA PHE A 43 5.64 -18.06 13.37
C PHE A 43 5.32 -19.12 12.31
N GLY A 44 6.26 -19.43 11.41
CA GLY A 44 5.98 -20.22 10.22
C GLY A 44 5.25 -19.41 9.13
N ARG A 45 4.99 -20.06 7.99
CA ARG A 45 4.26 -19.46 6.85
C ARG A 45 2.75 -19.61 7.03
N VAL A 46 2.19 -18.88 7.97
CA VAL A 46 0.77 -18.98 8.34
C VAL A 46 -0.05 -17.88 7.64
N ILE A 47 -1.27 -18.25 7.22
CA ILE A 47 -2.18 -17.38 6.44
C ILE A 47 -2.48 -16.04 7.14
N TRP A 48 -2.60 -16.04 8.48
CA TRP A 48 -2.95 -14.84 9.24
C TRP A 48 -1.85 -13.79 9.29
N LEU A 49 -0.57 -14.19 9.17
CA LEU A 49 0.59 -13.33 9.40
C LEU A 49 0.65 -12.14 8.41
N PRO A 50 0.64 -12.34 7.07
CA PRO A 50 0.62 -11.21 6.15
C PRO A 50 -0.63 -10.36 6.32
N THR A 51 -1.80 -10.95 6.63
CA THR A 51 -3.01 -10.15 6.86
C THR A 51 -2.87 -9.24 8.10
N ALA A 52 -2.29 -9.74 9.18
CA ALA A 52 -2.02 -8.93 10.38
C ALA A 52 -1.03 -7.80 10.07
N LEU A 53 0.03 -8.08 9.31
CA LEU A 53 0.99 -7.07 8.88
C LEU A 53 0.36 -5.99 7.99
N GLY A 54 -0.52 -6.37 7.06
CA GLY A 54 -1.28 -5.42 6.25
C GLY A 54 -2.09 -4.45 7.12
N LEU A 55 -2.85 -4.98 8.08
CA LEU A 55 -3.61 -4.17 9.04
C LEU A 55 -2.73 -3.27 9.91
N ILE A 56 -1.56 -3.75 10.34
CA ILE A 56 -0.59 -2.95 11.09
C ILE A 56 -0.05 -1.81 10.22
N CYS A 57 0.31 -2.06 8.97
CA CYS A 57 0.77 -1.02 8.04
C CYS A 57 -0.29 0.07 7.82
N VAL A 58 -1.55 -0.33 7.65
CA VAL A 58 -2.69 0.60 7.51
C VAL A 58 -2.87 1.41 8.79
N ALA A 59 -2.91 0.77 9.96
CA ALA A 59 -3.09 1.44 11.24
C ALA A 59 -1.95 2.45 11.51
N LEU A 60 -0.70 2.06 11.22
CA LEU A 60 0.47 2.92 11.36
C LEU A 60 0.39 4.12 10.40
N GLY A 61 0.02 3.89 9.14
CA GLY A 61 -0.19 4.95 8.15
C GLY A 61 -1.26 5.95 8.58
N GLN A 62 -2.41 5.46 9.05
CA GLN A 62 -3.50 6.30 9.58
C GLN A 62 -3.08 7.07 10.83
N TRP A 63 -2.35 6.43 11.76
CA TRP A 63 -1.84 7.08 12.96
C TRP A 63 -0.87 8.22 12.64
N ILE A 64 0.07 8.01 11.71
CA ILE A 64 1.01 9.04 11.29
C ILE A 64 0.28 10.18 10.59
N THR A 65 -0.70 9.88 9.75
CA THR A 65 -1.55 10.88 9.10
C THR A 65 -2.36 11.68 10.12
N TYR A 66 -2.88 11.02 11.17
CA TYR A 66 -3.50 11.70 12.31
C TYR A 66 -2.53 12.69 12.98
N GLN A 67 -1.26 12.31 13.19
CA GLN A 67 -0.26 13.19 13.78
C GLN A 67 0.03 14.41 12.88
N LEU A 68 0.02 14.23 11.55
CA LEU A 68 0.14 15.34 10.60
C LEU A 68 -1.03 16.31 10.75
N TYR A 69 -2.26 15.81 10.74
CA TYR A 69 -3.45 16.63 10.93
C TYR A 69 -3.46 17.34 12.29
N LEU A 70 -3.09 16.63 13.35
CA LEU A 70 -2.98 17.18 14.70
C LEU A 70 -1.97 18.35 14.75
N ARG A 71 -0.87 18.23 14.01
CA ARG A 71 0.11 19.30 13.95
C ARG A 71 -0.42 20.51 13.21
N ILE A 72 -1.10 20.33 12.09
CA ILE A 72 -1.75 21.40 11.32
C ILE A 72 -2.83 22.10 12.16
N ALA A 73 -3.69 21.32 12.83
CA ALA A 73 -4.73 21.85 13.71
C ALA A 73 -4.17 22.70 14.86
N LYS A 74 -3.07 22.24 15.48
CA LYS A 74 -2.36 23.01 16.51
C LYS A 74 -1.71 24.28 15.95
N HIS A 75 -1.18 24.22 14.73
CA HIS A 75 -0.61 25.40 14.06
C HIS A 75 -1.70 26.44 13.75
N ALA A 76 -2.89 25.99 13.40
CA ALA A 76 -4.08 26.83 13.23
C ALA A 76 -4.68 27.36 14.54
N LYS A 77 -4.17 26.92 15.73
CA LYS A 77 -4.64 27.29 17.07
C LYS A 77 -6.12 26.98 17.30
N LEU A 78 -6.61 25.90 16.72
CA LEU A 78 -8.00 25.47 16.89
C LEU A 78 -8.29 25.01 18.32
N SER A 79 -9.54 25.21 18.78
CA SER A 79 -10.00 24.84 20.11
C SER A 79 -9.94 23.31 20.33
N ASN A 80 -10.29 22.53 19.29
CA ASN A 80 -10.42 21.07 19.37
C ASN A 80 -9.54 20.34 18.33
N PRO A 81 -8.19 20.47 18.41
CA PRO A 81 -7.29 19.93 17.38
C PRO A 81 -7.34 18.39 17.27
N GLN A 82 -7.63 17.68 18.34
CA GLN A 82 -7.78 16.22 18.35
C GLN A 82 -9.02 15.77 17.58
N GLU A 83 -10.16 16.44 17.80
CA GLU A 83 -11.42 16.12 17.10
C GLU A 83 -11.34 16.42 15.62
N MET A 84 -10.75 17.53 15.25
CA MET A 84 -10.50 17.88 13.86
C MET A 84 -9.63 16.82 13.16
N SER A 85 -8.58 16.38 13.81
CA SER A 85 -7.68 15.34 13.27
C SER A 85 -8.38 13.99 13.14
N LEU A 86 -9.15 13.61 14.17
CA LEU A 86 -9.95 12.39 14.17
C LEU A 86 -10.99 12.41 13.05
N LEU A 87 -11.66 13.55 12.83
CA LEU A 87 -12.63 13.70 11.75
C LEU A 87 -12.00 13.41 10.39
N ALA A 88 -10.82 13.95 10.12
CA ALA A 88 -10.14 13.69 8.84
C ALA A 88 -9.80 12.20 8.66
N ILE A 89 -9.39 11.50 9.71
CA ILE A 89 -9.18 10.06 9.68
C ILE A 89 -10.49 9.31 9.44
N LEU A 90 -11.58 9.69 10.10
CA LEU A 90 -12.89 9.08 9.89
C LEU A 90 -13.39 9.25 8.45
N VAL A 91 -13.13 10.40 7.82
CA VAL A 91 -13.46 10.64 6.40
C VAL A 91 -12.66 9.75 5.46
N SER A 92 -11.37 9.54 5.71
CA SER A 92 -10.51 8.71 4.84
C SER A 92 -10.61 7.22 5.14
N SER A 93 -11.06 6.81 6.34
CA SER A 93 -11.08 5.40 6.76
C SER A 93 -11.89 4.45 5.87
N PRO A 94 -12.96 4.86 5.13
CA PRO A 94 -13.67 3.96 4.24
C PRO A 94 -12.98 3.72 2.90
N LEU A 95 -11.85 4.39 2.61
CA LEU A 95 -11.08 4.07 1.42
C LEU A 95 -10.75 2.58 1.37
N ILE A 96 -10.87 2.00 0.20
CA ILE A 96 -10.79 0.54 0.00
C ILE A 96 -9.54 -0.09 0.62
N TYR A 97 -8.41 0.61 0.57
CA TYR A 97 -7.13 0.13 1.14
C TYR A 97 -6.97 0.38 2.64
N PHE A 98 -7.81 1.22 3.22
CA PHE A 98 -7.88 1.39 4.68
C PHE A 98 -8.98 0.54 5.31
N SER A 99 -9.80 -0.13 4.51
CA SER A 99 -10.94 -0.91 4.95
C SER A 99 -10.89 -2.35 4.41
N ILE A 100 -11.51 -2.62 3.24
CA ILE A 100 -11.69 -3.97 2.69
C ILE A 100 -10.35 -4.65 2.38
N ARG A 101 -9.45 -3.92 1.75
CA ARG A 101 -8.12 -4.40 1.35
C ARG A 101 -7.02 -4.07 2.35
N GLY A 102 -7.39 -3.65 3.55
CA GLY A 102 -6.42 -3.35 4.61
C GLY A 102 -5.59 -4.56 5.06
N GLY A 103 -6.12 -5.76 4.86
CA GLY A 103 -5.40 -7.01 5.15
C GLY A 103 -4.52 -7.53 4.02
N ASP A 104 -4.47 -6.84 2.87
CA ASP A 104 -3.58 -7.20 1.77
C ASP A 104 -2.17 -6.68 2.09
N PHE A 105 -1.31 -7.56 2.56
CA PHE A 105 0.09 -7.21 2.80
C PHE A 105 0.86 -7.27 1.50
N ASN A 106 1.26 -6.13 0.99
CA ASN A 106 2.01 -5.98 -0.24
C ASN A 106 2.80 -4.66 -0.24
N HIS A 107 3.53 -4.44 -1.30
CA HIS A 107 4.28 -3.21 -1.52
C HIS A 107 3.45 -1.91 -1.42
N ASN A 108 2.13 -1.94 -1.72
CA ASN A 108 1.27 -0.76 -1.53
C ASN A 108 0.94 -0.53 -0.05
N ALA A 109 0.61 -1.58 0.70
CA ALA A 109 0.29 -1.47 2.13
C ALA A 109 1.51 -0.98 2.93
N VAL A 110 2.69 -1.55 2.66
CA VAL A 110 3.94 -1.14 3.31
C VAL A 110 4.30 0.31 2.96
N GLN A 111 3.97 0.78 1.75
CA GLN A 111 4.23 2.15 1.34
C GLN A 111 3.34 3.19 2.05
N LEU A 112 2.16 2.81 2.58
CA LEU A 112 1.23 3.75 3.22
C LEU A 112 1.86 4.50 4.40
N TRP A 113 2.47 3.78 5.35
CA TRP A 113 3.05 4.40 6.53
C TRP A 113 4.34 5.18 6.22
N SER A 114 5.16 4.69 5.29
CA SER A 114 6.41 5.36 4.94
C SER A 114 6.16 6.67 4.19
N ILE A 115 5.17 6.73 3.29
CA ILE A 115 4.76 7.99 2.64
C ILE A 115 4.09 8.93 3.63
N ALA A 116 3.20 8.44 4.50
CA ALA A 116 2.61 9.27 5.54
C ALA A 116 3.68 9.91 6.43
N ALA A 117 4.71 9.14 6.81
CA ALA A 117 5.85 9.62 7.60
C ALA A 117 6.73 10.60 6.80
N MET A 118 6.97 10.35 5.52
CA MET A 118 7.66 11.28 4.63
C MET A 118 6.95 12.65 4.61
N TYR A 119 5.63 12.67 4.44
CA TYR A 119 4.83 13.90 4.47
C TYR A 119 4.88 14.59 5.84
N TYR A 120 4.78 13.82 6.93
CA TYR A 120 4.88 14.34 8.28
C TYR A 120 6.23 15.00 8.55
N PHE A 121 7.35 14.35 8.22
CA PHE A 121 8.68 14.89 8.47
C PHE A 121 9.02 16.06 7.54
N TYR A 122 8.55 16.05 6.30
CA TYR A 122 8.65 17.23 5.42
C TYR A 122 7.90 18.43 6.00
N TYR A 123 6.66 18.25 6.47
CA TYR A 123 5.90 19.31 7.12
C TYR A 123 6.62 19.84 8.37
N ARG A 124 7.17 18.94 9.20
CA ARG A 124 7.92 19.33 10.40
C ARG A 124 9.20 20.09 10.08
N ALA A 125 9.91 19.72 9.03
CA ALA A 125 11.08 20.43 8.54
C ALA A 125 10.69 21.83 8.04
N TRP A 126 9.62 21.91 7.24
CA TRP A 126 9.11 23.16 6.72
C TRP A 126 8.61 24.11 7.81
N GLU A 127 7.79 23.65 8.72
CA GLU A 127 7.29 24.42 9.86
C GLU A 127 8.43 24.90 10.76
N SER A 128 9.42 24.06 11.04
CA SER A 128 10.52 24.38 11.95
C SER A 128 11.48 25.44 11.42
N GLU A 129 11.47 25.71 10.12
CA GLU A 129 12.25 26.80 9.53
C GLU A 129 11.64 28.18 9.83
N ALA A 130 10.31 28.25 9.93
CA ALA A 130 9.59 29.48 10.27
C ALA A 130 9.74 29.87 11.77
N VAL A 131 9.92 28.86 12.63
CA VAL A 131 10.18 29.04 14.06
C VAL A 131 11.63 28.70 14.32
N ILE A 132 12.43 29.63 14.89
CA ILE A 132 13.85 29.39 15.20
C ILE A 132 13.98 28.21 16.17
N GLN A 133 14.02 27.01 15.62
CA GLN A 133 14.24 25.78 16.37
C GLN A 133 15.72 25.39 16.35
N SER A 134 16.10 24.53 17.31
CA SER A 134 17.43 23.93 17.33
C SER A 134 17.80 23.31 15.99
N ASN A 135 18.99 23.59 15.47
CA ASN A 135 19.52 23.00 14.24
C ASN A 135 19.43 21.45 14.26
N LYS A 136 19.67 20.82 15.42
CA LYS A 136 19.58 19.37 15.60
C LYS A 136 18.18 18.85 15.25
N LYS A 137 17.12 19.51 15.69
CA LYS A 137 15.72 19.09 15.37
C LYS A 137 15.41 19.33 13.90
N TYR A 138 15.80 20.47 13.36
CA TYR A 138 15.58 20.80 11.96
C TYR A 138 16.20 19.79 11.01
N PHE A 139 17.50 19.53 11.15
CA PHE A 139 18.20 18.56 10.33
C PHE A 139 17.77 17.11 10.64
N GLY A 140 17.34 16.82 11.87
CA GLY A 140 16.73 15.54 12.22
C GLY A 140 15.47 15.26 11.39
N TYR A 141 14.59 16.25 11.19
CA TYR A 141 13.40 16.05 10.35
C TYR A 141 13.75 15.76 8.89
N TRP A 142 14.75 16.46 8.32
CA TRP A 142 15.22 16.17 6.97
C TRP A 142 15.85 14.78 6.85
N GLY A 143 16.64 14.37 7.83
CA GLY A 143 17.22 13.02 7.88
C GLY A 143 16.15 11.92 7.95
N PHE A 144 15.14 12.08 8.84
CA PHE A 144 14.02 11.14 8.91
C PHE A 144 13.15 11.17 7.64
N MET A 145 12.98 12.33 7.00
CA MET A 145 12.32 12.41 5.69
C MET A 145 13.07 11.57 4.66
N GLY A 146 14.39 11.71 4.55
CA GLY A 146 15.22 10.92 3.64
C GLY A 146 15.14 9.41 3.91
N LEU A 147 15.14 9.01 5.19
CA LEU A 147 14.91 7.63 5.60
C LEU A 147 13.56 7.11 5.11
N MET A 148 12.48 7.86 5.35
CA MET A 148 11.12 7.45 4.93
C MET A 148 10.98 7.42 3.41
N MET A 149 11.62 8.35 2.69
CA MET A 149 11.72 8.32 1.22
C MET A 149 12.37 7.01 0.74
N GLY A 150 13.50 6.63 1.36
CA GLY A 150 14.21 5.40 1.04
C GLY A 150 13.37 4.16 1.28
N LEU A 151 12.75 4.05 2.46
CA LEU A 151 11.86 2.94 2.81
C LEU A 151 10.64 2.87 1.88
N ALA A 152 10.05 4.02 1.51
CA ALA A 152 8.96 4.07 0.55
C ALA A 152 9.40 3.62 -0.86
N PHE A 153 10.63 3.96 -1.29
CA PHE A 153 11.19 3.55 -2.58
C PHE A 153 11.46 2.05 -2.64
N ILE A 154 12.10 1.47 -1.62
CA ILE A 154 12.34 0.03 -1.54
C ILE A 154 11.08 -0.77 -1.15
N SER A 155 9.93 -0.10 -0.93
CA SER A 155 8.59 -0.72 -0.94
C SER A 155 8.02 -0.75 -2.34
N LYS A 156 8.04 0.39 -3.05
CA LYS A 156 7.49 0.54 -4.40
C LYS A 156 8.01 1.79 -5.09
N TYR A 157 8.44 1.66 -6.34
CA TYR A 157 9.02 2.78 -7.12
C TYR A 157 8.05 3.94 -7.36
N SER A 158 6.73 3.70 -7.30
CA SER A 158 5.73 4.77 -7.52
C SER A 158 5.85 5.97 -6.56
N VAL A 159 6.61 5.85 -5.46
CA VAL A 159 6.89 6.98 -4.56
C VAL A 159 7.59 8.15 -5.25
N VAL A 160 8.23 7.94 -6.38
CA VAL A 160 8.84 9.03 -7.17
C VAL A 160 7.81 10.09 -7.55
N ILE A 161 6.53 9.72 -7.68
CA ILE A 161 5.43 10.65 -7.92
C ILE A 161 5.23 11.56 -6.71
N GLN A 162 5.16 11.00 -5.50
CA GLN A 162 5.01 11.78 -4.27
C GLN A 162 6.24 12.63 -3.97
N ILE A 163 7.44 12.12 -4.24
CA ILE A 163 8.69 12.90 -4.14
C ILE A 163 8.64 14.09 -5.11
N GLY A 164 8.22 13.86 -6.37
CA GLY A 164 8.03 14.91 -7.35
C GLY A 164 7.05 16.00 -6.91
N VAL A 165 5.95 15.60 -6.27
CA VAL A 165 4.98 16.55 -5.67
C VAL A 165 5.61 17.36 -4.54
N LEU A 166 6.41 16.76 -3.67
CA LEU A 166 7.11 17.49 -2.60
C LEU A 166 8.14 18.48 -3.16
N ILE A 167 8.86 18.09 -4.22
CA ILE A 167 9.80 18.99 -4.92
C ILE A 167 9.03 20.18 -5.53
N ALA A 168 7.91 19.91 -6.22
CA ALA A 168 7.08 20.96 -6.79
C ALA A 168 6.51 21.90 -5.71
N HIS A 169 6.03 21.35 -4.59
CA HIS A 169 5.59 22.15 -3.45
C HIS A 169 6.74 22.96 -2.84
N PHE A 170 7.93 22.38 -2.68
CA PHE A 170 9.13 23.07 -2.20
C PHE A 170 9.46 24.29 -3.06
N CYS A 171 9.36 24.14 -4.38
CA CYS A 171 9.54 25.25 -5.32
C CYS A 171 8.40 26.28 -5.21
N PHE A 172 7.15 25.82 -5.14
CA PHE A 172 5.96 26.68 -5.05
C PHE A 172 5.98 27.60 -3.82
N VAL A 173 6.38 27.07 -2.65
CA VAL A 173 6.47 27.87 -1.42
C VAL A 173 7.76 28.72 -1.32
N GLY A 174 8.61 28.69 -2.33
CA GLY A 174 9.81 29.52 -2.41
C GLY A 174 10.96 29.08 -1.49
N ARG A 175 10.93 27.87 -0.94
CA ARG A 175 11.98 27.35 -0.04
C ARG A 175 13.32 27.13 -0.73
N TRP A 176 13.33 27.02 -2.05
CA TRP A 176 14.55 26.97 -2.85
C TRP A 176 15.45 28.22 -2.71
N ARG A 177 14.92 29.33 -2.16
CA ARG A 177 15.69 30.54 -1.88
C ARG A 177 16.49 30.48 -0.58
N SER A 178 16.25 29.46 0.26
CA SER A 178 16.93 29.29 1.55
C SER A 178 18.08 28.30 1.42
N GLY A 179 19.31 28.76 1.68
CA GLY A 179 20.49 27.85 1.74
C GLY A 179 20.36 26.78 2.81
N ARG A 180 19.70 27.09 3.95
CA ARG A 180 19.44 26.13 5.01
C ARG A 180 18.49 25.03 4.54
N SER A 181 17.48 25.36 3.74
CA SER A 181 16.58 24.37 3.13
C SER A 181 17.34 23.45 2.18
N TRP A 182 18.28 23.96 1.39
CA TRP A 182 19.11 23.12 0.52
C TRP A 182 20.02 22.17 1.28
N LEU A 183 20.61 22.59 2.41
CA LEU A 183 21.36 21.69 3.28
C LEU A 183 20.46 20.56 3.83
N GLY A 184 19.21 20.88 4.17
CA GLY A 184 18.23 19.88 4.57
C GLY A 184 17.89 18.91 3.45
N VAL A 185 17.63 19.39 2.24
CA VAL A 185 17.38 18.58 1.04
C VAL A 185 18.57 17.68 0.73
N LEU A 186 19.81 18.24 0.81
CA LEU A 186 21.04 17.46 0.61
C LEU A 186 21.14 16.31 1.63
N LEU A 187 20.91 16.59 2.91
CA LEU A 187 20.92 15.56 3.96
C LEU A 187 19.87 14.48 3.68
N ALA A 188 18.64 14.87 3.35
CA ALA A 188 17.57 13.91 2.99
C ALA A 188 17.98 13.07 1.77
N GLY A 189 18.59 13.71 0.75
CA GLY A 189 19.11 13.02 -0.44
C GLY A 189 20.20 12.02 -0.12
N VAL A 190 21.16 12.37 0.71
CA VAL A 190 22.26 11.46 1.14
C VAL A 190 21.70 10.26 1.89
N VAL A 191 20.79 10.48 2.84
CA VAL A 191 20.14 9.38 3.59
C VAL A 191 19.32 8.50 2.65
N PHE A 192 18.52 9.10 1.78
CA PHE A 192 17.74 8.40 0.76
C PHE A 192 18.64 7.49 -0.11
N LEU A 193 19.68 8.06 -0.70
CA LEU A 193 20.62 7.31 -1.54
C LEU A 193 21.31 6.18 -0.75
N GLY A 194 21.71 6.44 0.50
CA GLY A 194 22.30 5.41 1.35
C GLY A 194 21.40 4.19 1.55
N ILE A 195 20.09 4.42 1.70
CA ILE A 195 19.09 3.34 1.87
C ILE A 195 18.86 2.57 0.55
N ILE A 196 18.77 3.26 -0.58
CA ILE A 196 18.37 2.62 -1.85
C ILE A 196 19.55 2.03 -2.62
N THR A 197 20.78 2.48 -2.37
CA THR A 197 21.97 2.06 -3.14
C THR A 197 22.15 0.54 -3.23
N PRO A 198 22.05 -0.26 -2.15
CA PRO A 198 22.19 -1.72 -2.27
C PRO A 198 21.16 -2.32 -3.25
N HIS A 199 19.92 -1.86 -3.17
CA HIS A 199 18.86 -2.29 -4.10
C HIS A 199 19.11 -1.81 -5.53
N LEU A 200 19.60 -0.58 -5.74
CA LEU A 200 19.92 -0.06 -7.07
C LEU A 200 21.06 -0.84 -7.74
N VAL A 201 22.10 -1.21 -6.97
CA VAL A 201 23.19 -2.05 -7.49
C VAL A 201 22.66 -3.42 -7.92
N TRP A 202 21.82 -4.04 -7.08
CA TRP A 202 21.15 -5.30 -7.42
C TRP A 202 20.30 -5.13 -8.68
N LEU A 203 19.48 -4.07 -8.76
CA LEU A 203 18.58 -3.79 -9.86
C LEU A 203 19.34 -3.58 -11.18
N TYR A 204 20.49 -2.90 -11.14
CA TYR A 204 21.37 -2.72 -12.29
C TYR A 204 21.86 -4.07 -12.83
N HIS A 205 22.39 -4.95 -11.98
CA HIS A 205 22.84 -6.27 -12.40
C HIS A 205 21.70 -7.14 -12.94
N GLN A 206 20.50 -7.08 -12.35
CA GLN A 206 19.35 -7.80 -12.88
C GLN A 206 18.93 -7.29 -14.26
N THR A 207 18.97 -5.98 -14.47
CA THR A 207 18.60 -5.37 -15.75
C THR A 207 19.59 -5.74 -16.85
N GLU A 208 20.90 -5.77 -16.56
CA GLU A 208 21.92 -6.24 -17.51
C GLU A 208 21.71 -7.70 -17.93
N MET A 209 21.19 -8.54 -17.03
CA MET A 209 20.84 -9.93 -17.34
C MET A 209 19.46 -10.06 -18.04
N GLY A 210 18.80 -8.96 -18.40
CA GLY A 210 17.47 -8.98 -19.00
C GLY A 210 16.37 -9.41 -18.02
N GLN A 211 16.46 -8.99 -16.74
CA GLN A 211 15.65 -9.49 -15.65
C GLN A 211 15.25 -8.39 -14.67
N GLY A 212 14.47 -8.79 -13.66
CA GLY A 212 14.09 -7.92 -12.55
C GLY A 212 12.95 -6.95 -12.89
N PRO A 213 12.59 -6.08 -11.91
CA PRO A 213 11.41 -5.22 -11.99
C PRO A 213 11.38 -4.27 -13.20
N ILE A 214 12.52 -3.73 -13.62
CA ILE A 214 12.59 -2.83 -14.78
C ILE A 214 12.32 -3.60 -16.07
N TYR A 215 12.94 -4.76 -16.23
CA TYR A 215 12.69 -5.63 -17.38
C TYR A 215 11.22 -6.08 -17.43
N TYR A 216 10.68 -6.53 -16.29
CA TYR A 216 9.26 -6.89 -16.17
C TYR A 216 8.35 -5.71 -16.57
N ALA A 217 8.63 -4.51 -16.06
CA ALA A 217 7.87 -3.32 -16.42
C ALA A 217 7.98 -2.98 -17.92
N SER A 218 9.14 -3.12 -18.54
CA SER A 218 9.34 -2.85 -19.97
C SER A 218 8.51 -3.77 -20.87
N GLN A 219 8.28 -5.02 -20.46
CA GLN A 219 7.43 -5.95 -21.20
C GLN A 219 5.94 -5.56 -21.18
N LEU A 220 5.52 -4.76 -20.19
CA LEU A 220 4.14 -4.25 -20.10
C LEU A 220 3.92 -2.97 -20.92
N MET A 221 4.99 -2.38 -21.44
CA MET A 221 4.98 -1.08 -22.12
C MET A 221 5.03 -1.27 -23.64
N THR A 222 3.89 -1.49 -24.27
CA THR A 222 3.88 -1.76 -25.70
C THR A 222 2.73 -1.13 -26.46
N THR A 223 2.60 0.19 -26.53
CA THR A 223 1.86 0.76 -27.68
C THR A 223 2.17 2.24 -27.82
N LYS A 224 2.62 2.65 -29.01
CA LYS A 224 2.62 4.08 -29.39
C LYS A 224 1.18 4.49 -29.64
N SER A 225 0.57 5.22 -28.70
CA SER A 225 -0.77 5.76 -28.82
C SER A 225 -0.74 7.24 -29.21
N SER A 226 -1.79 7.72 -29.88
CA SER A 226 -1.94 9.14 -30.16
C SER A 226 -2.14 9.94 -28.87
N LEU A 227 -1.82 11.24 -28.87
CA LEU A 227 -2.01 12.11 -27.72
C LEU A 227 -3.48 12.10 -27.25
N PHE A 228 -4.42 12.06 -28.19
CA PHE A 228 -5.84 12.01 -27.87
C PHE A 228 -6.24 10.71 -27.14
N GLU A 229 -5.77 9.56 -27.62
CA GLU A 229 -5.98 8.26 -26.97
C GLU A 229 -5.42 8.23 -25.55
N ARG A 230 -4.21 8.78 -25.33
CA ARG A 230 -3.59 8.89 -24.01
C ARG A 230 -4.45 9.71 -23.06
N CYS A 231 -4.94 10.88 -23.51
CA CYS A 231 -5.83 11.72 -22.71
C CYS A 231 -7.12 10.98 -22.34
N ILE A 232 -7.75 10.30 -23.29
CA ILE A 232 -8.98 9.53 -23.05
C ILE A 232 -8.73 8.39 -22.06
N THR A 233 -7.64 7.63 -22.23
CA THR A 233 -7.27 6.53 -21.31
C THR A 233 -7.03 7.06 -19.89
N MET A 234 -6.27 8.17 -19.75
CA MET A 234 -6.05 8.77 -18.44
C MET A 234 -7.33 9.28 -17.79
N LEU A 235 -8.26 9.82 -18.56
CA LEU A 235 -9.56 10.27 -18.03
C LEU A 235 -10.46 9.09 -17.63
N LYS A 236 -10.64 8.10 -18.52
CA LYS A 236 -11.56 6.98 -18.29
C LYS A 236 -11.00 5.95 -17.32
N ASP A 237 -9.81 5.42 -17.59
CA ASP A 237 -9.30 4.26 -16.89
C ASP A 237 -8.61 4.64 -15.58
N PHE A 238 -7.97 5.81 -15.55
CA PHE A 238 -7.29 6.26 -14.35
C PHE A 238 -8.16 7.20 -13.51
N LEU A 239 -8.47 8.42 -13.98
CA LEU A 239 -9.12 9.44 -13.16
C LEU A 239 -10.52 9.05 -12.71
N LEU A 240 -11.36 8.54 -13.61
CA LEU A 240 -12.72 8.10 -13.26
C LEU A 240 -12.70 7.00 -12.20
N THR A 241 -11.76 6.06 -12.33
CA THR A 241 -11.56 5.02 -11.29
C THR A 241 -11.19 5.62 -9.93
N GLN A 242 -10.34 6.68 -9.90
CA GLN A 242 -10.02 7.34 -8.64
C GLN A 242 -11.23 8.06 -8.04
N VAL A 243 -12.05 8.70 -8.86
CA VAL A 243 -13.31 9.35 -8.40
C VAL A 243 -14.22 8.31 -7.75
N PHE A 244 -14.42 7.15 -8.38
CA PHE A 244 -15.22 6.06 -7.79
C PHE A 244 -14.64 5.55 -6.45
N ARG A 245 -13.33 5.47 -6.32
CA ARG A 245 -12.68 5.08 -5.08
C ARG A 245 -12.87 6.07 -3.94
N LEU A 246 -13.09 7.35 -4.26
CA LEU A 246 -13.35 8.40 -3.28
C LEU A 246 -14.83 8.48 -2.87
N VAL A 247 -15.76 7.81 -3.57
CA VAL A 247 -17.17 7.83 -3.24
C VAL A 247 -17.45 7.52 -1.75
N PRO A 248 -16.85 6.51 -1.12
CA PRO A 248 -17.09 6.26 0.31
C PRO A 248 -16.69 7.44 1.21
N CYS A 249 -15.61 8.16 0.87
CA CYS A 249 -15.22 9.37 1.60
C CYS A 249 -16.27 10.49 1.43
N PHE A 250 -16.76 10.70 0.20
CA PHE A 250 -17.80 11.67 -0.07
C PHE A 250 -19.11 11.33 0.64
N LEU A 251 -19.45 10.05 0.82
CA LEU A 251 -20.61 9.65 1.63
C LEU A 251 -20.46 10.09 3.09
N VAL A 252 -19.27 9.91 3.69
CA VAL A 252 -18.99 10.39 5.06
C VAL A 252 -19.08 11.92 5.11
N VAL A 253 -18.52 12.63 4.13
CA VAL A 253 -18.65 14.10 4.03
C VAL A 253 -20.13 14.51 3.89
N GLY A 254 -20.92 13.78 3.14
CA GLY A 254 -22.38 13.99 3.03
C GLY A 254 -23.09 13.87 4.38
N VAL A 255 -22.73 12.86 5.20
CA VAL A 255 -23.23 12.71 6.57
C VAL A 255 -22.83 13.92 7.43
N ILE A 256 -21.56 14.35 7.36
CA ILE A 256 -21.08 15.55 8.07
C ILE A 256 -21.91 16.77 7.66
N TYR A 257 -22.11 16.97 6.37
CA TYR A 257 -22.90 18.08 5.84
C TYR A 257 -24.35 18.09 6.34
N VAL A 258 -25.01 16.92 6.39
CA VAL A 258 -26.38 16.79 6.92
C VAL A 258 -26.41 17.12 8.42
N LEU A 259 -25.45 16.61 9.20
CA LEU A 259 -25.33 16.92 10.62
C LEU A 259 -25.05 18.41 10.83
N TYR A 260 -24.17 18.99 10.06
CA TYR A 260 -23.86 20.41 10.05
C TYR A 260 -25.12 21.26 9.78
N LYS A 261 -25.85 20.99 8.69
CA LYS A 261 -27.10 21.70 8.36
C LYS A 261 -28.13 21.62 9.49
N LYS A 262 -28.32 20.43 10.07
CA LYS A 262 -29.26 20.25 11.19
C LYS A 262 -28.87 21.03 12.42
N THR A 263 -27.58 21.22 12.69
CA THR A 263 -27.09 22.03 13.81
C THR A 263 -27.26 23.52 13.53
N ILE A 264 -26.87 23.98 12.35
CA ILE A 264 -26.94 25.40 11.98
C ILE A 264 -28.38 25.90 11.81
N SER A 265 -29.33 25.04 11.39
CA SER A 265 -30.73 25.45 11.26
C SER A 265 -31.40 25.83 12.59
N LYS A 266 -30.77 25.46 13.70
CA LYS A 266 -31.23 25.81 15.07
C LYS A 266 -30.61 27.10 15.59
N LEU A 267 -29.64 27.67 14.87
CA LEU A 267 -28.94 28.91 15.24
C LEU A 267 -29.51 30.08 14.45
N GLY A 268 -29.53 31.27 15.09
CA GLY A 268 -29.84 32.52 14.40
C GLY A 268 -28.84 32.83 13.30
N SER A 269 -29.23 33.70 12.36
CA SER A 269 -28.39 34.03 11.19
C SER A 269 -27.05 34.71 11.53
N SER A 270 -26.96 35.35 12.71
CA SER A 270 -25.76 36.06 13.19
C SER A 270 -24.69 35.13 13.82
N ASP A 271 -25.03 33.88 14.18
CA ASP A 271 -24.17 33.05 15.06
C ASP A 271 -23.58 31.82 14.34
N LYS A 272 -23.45 31.87 13.02
CA LYS A 272 -22.90 30.75 12.26
C LYS A 272 -21.40 30.61 12.50
N PRO A 273 -20.95 29.51 13.13
CA PRO A 273 -19.53 29.31 13.37
C PRO A 273 -18.78 29.06 12.06
N GLN A 274 -17.54 29.54 12.04
CA GLN A 274 -16.65 29.30 10.91
C GLN A 274 -16.32 27.82 10.77
N SER A 275 -16.16 27.33 9.54
CA SER A 275 -15.68 25.96 9.31
C SER A 275 -14.23 25.81 9.76
N TRP A 276 -13.84 24.62 10.16
CA TRP A 276 -12.43 24.36 10.53
C TRP A 276 -11.47 24.65 9.36
N TRP A 277 -11.89 24.39 8.12
CA TRP A 277 -11.08 24.69 6.95
C TRP A 277 -10.75 26.18 6.82
N SER A 278 -11.71 27.06 7.07
CA SER A 278 -11.49 28.49 6.98
C SER A 278 -10.53 29.04 8.05
N GLN A 279 -10.35 28.30 9.15
CA GLN A 279 -9.44 28.66 10.23
C GLN A 279 -8.01 28.11 10.01
N VAL A 280 -7.81 27.12 9.13
CA VAL A 280 -6.49 26.61 8.76
C VAL A 280 -5.71 27.69 8.00
N GLN A 281 -4.43 27.87 8.33
CA GLN A 281 -3.57 28.84 7.64
C GLN A 281 -3.48 28.51 6.14
N ARG A 282 -3.49 29.54 5.30
CA ARG A 282 -3.51 29.37 3.84
C ARG A 282 -2.34 28.52 3.29
N GLN A 283 -1.17 28.63 3.89
CA GLN A 283 -0.02 27.80 3.54
C GLN A 283 -0.26 26.30 3.82
N ASP A 284 -0.91 25.98 4.95
CA ASP A 284 -1.25 24.59 5.31
C ASP A 284 -2.40 24.06 4.44
N GLN A 285 -3.33 24.93 4.04
CA GLN A 285 -4.37 24.56 3.06
C GLN A 285 -3.72 24.16 1.72
N TRP A 286 -2.81 24.97 1.21
CA TRP A 286 -2.08 24.64 -0.03
C TRP A 286 -1.26 23.38 0.13
N PHE A 287 -0.59 23.17 1.24
CA PHE A 287 0.15 21.94 1.51
C PHE A 287 -0.75 20.70 1.38
N LEU A 288 -1.92 20.70 2.04
CA LEU A 288 -2.87 19.58 1.96
C LEU A 288 -3.43 19.38 0.54
N ILE A 289 -3.73 20.47 -0.17
CA ILE A 289 -4.21 20.40 -1.57
C ILE A 289 -3.15 19.78 -2.48
N TRP A 290 -1.88 20.21 -2.36
CA TRP A 290 -0.76 19.64 -3.13
C TRP A 290 -0.61 18.13 -2.88
N LEU A 291 -0.68 17.71 -1.63
CA LEU A 291 -0.54 16.28 -1.30
C LEU A 291 -1.75 15.44 -1.72
N ALA A 292 -2.96 16.01 -1.74
CA ALA A 292 -4.16 15.28 -2.11
C ALA A 292 -4.37 15.16 -3.62
N LEU A 293 -4.07 16.24 -4.38
CA LEU A 293 -4.30 16.29 -5.82
C LEU A 293 -3.02 16.09 -6.64
N GLY A 294 -1.88 16.57 -6.12
CA GLY A 294 -0.61 16.55 -6.82
C GLY A 294 -0.21 15.17 -7.35
N PRO A 295 -0.30 14.10 -6.57
CA PRO A 295 0.05 12.76 -7.04
C PRO A 295 -0.79 12.30 -8.24
N CYS A 296 -2.10 12.57 -8.23
CA CYS A 296 -2.99 12.25 -9.36
C CYS A 296 -2.63 13.07 -10.60
N VAL A 297 -2.44 14.38 -10.43
CA VAL A 297 -2.10 15.28 -11.53
C VAL A 297 -0.75 14.88 -12.14
N LEU A 298 0.27 14.66 -11.30
CA LEU A 298 1.60 14.29 -11.79
C LEU A 298 1.59 12.91 -12.48
N ALA A 299 0.86 11.93 -11.93
CA ALA A 299 0.70 10.62 -12.57
C ALA A 299 0.03 10.73 -13.95
N MET A 300 -1.04 11.53 -14.06
CA MET A 300 -1.70 11.79 -15.35
C MET A 300 -0.75 12.45 -16.35
N LEU A 301 0.01 13.45 -15.92
CA LEU A 301 0.99 14.13 -16.77
C LEU A 301 2.07 13.15 -17.25
N ILE A 302 2.59 12.29 -16.38
CA ILE A 302 3.55 11.25 -16.73
C ILE A 302 2.94 10.29 -17.76
N GLY A 303 1.73 9.80 -17.53
CA GLY A 303 1.03 8.89 -18.45
C GLY A 303 0.81 9.51 -19.84
N ILE A 304 0.42 10.79 -19.89
CA ILE A 304 0.17 11.49 -21.16
C ILE A 304 1.48 11.81 -21.89
N ILE A 305 2.47 12.37 -21.20
CA ILE A 305 3.72 12.86 -21.81
C ILE A 305 4.62 11.70 -22.24
N LEU A 306 4.78 10.70 -21.37
CA LEU A 306 5.70 9.59 -21.58
C LEU A 306 5.05 8.37 -22.26
N ASP A 307 3.77 8.46 -22.66
CA ASP A 307 3.00 7.35 -23.24
C ASP A 307 3.02 6.09 -22.34
N GLN A 308 2.83 6.31 -21.04
CA GLN A 308 2.89 5.24 -20.06
C GLN A 308 1.50 4.88 -19.56
N LYS A 309 1.15 3.60 -19.61
CA LYS A 309 -0.08 3.11 -19.01
C LYS A 309 0.06 3.13 -17.47
N ILE A 310 -0.57 4.11 -16.83
CA ILE A 310 -0.61 4.19 -15.37
C ILE A 310 -1.78 3.34 -14.87
N GLU A 311 -1.47 2.24 -14.21
CA GLU A 311 -2.49 1.37 -13.61
C GLU A 311 -3.19 2.08 -12.45
N ALA A 312 -4.52 2.11 -12.47
CA ALA A 312 -5.31 2.78 -11.43
C ALA A 312 -5.01 2.26 -10.02
N LYS A 313 -4.65 0.97 -9.88
CA LYS A 313 -4.23 0.36 -8.60
C LYS A 313 -2.96 0.96 -8.00
N TRP A 314 -2.15 1.70 -8.76
CA TRP A 314 -0.95 2.36 -8.24
C TRP A 314 -1.24 3.61 -7.42
N ALA A 315 -2.45 4.18 -7.53
CA ALA A 315 -2.86 5.37 -6.81
C ALA A 315 -3.34 5.11 -5.36
N VAL A 316 -3.06 3.94 -4.79
CA VAL A 316 -3.43 3.58 -3.40
C VAL A 316 -2.97 4.63 -2.39
N THR A 317 -1.73 5.08 -2.53
CA THR A 317 -1.08 6.01 -1.60
C THR A 317 -1.34 7.49 -1.92
N PHE A 318 -2.08 7.80 -3.00
CA PHE A 318 -2.30 9.20 -3.40
C PHE A 318 -3.29 9.94 -2.50
N PHE A 319 -4.19 9.20 -1.85
CA PHE A 319 -5.28 9.78 -1.05
C PHE A 319 -5.06 9.70 0.46
N ILE A 320 -3.82 9.51 0.92
CA ILE A 320 -3.48 9.40 2.34
C ILE A 320 -4.03 10.60 3.13
N VAL A 321 -3.95 11.81 2.56
CA VAL A 321 -4.36 13.05 3.22
C VAL A 321 -5.71 13.61 2.75
N VAL A 322 -6.53 12.83 2.03
CA VAL A 322 -7.81 13.32 1.50
C VAL A 322 -8.83 13.69 2.58
N GLY A 323 -8.66 13.16 3.77
CA GLY A 323 -9.63 13.30 4.85
C GLY A 323 -9.94 14.74 5.29
N PHE A 324 -9.04 15.70 5.01
CA PHE A 324 -9.26 17.12 5.32
C PHE A 324 -10.53 17.70 4.63
N ILE A 325 -11.03 17.06 3.57
CA ILE A 325 -12.26 17.52 2.91
C ILE A 325 -13.46 17.59 3.87
N GLY A 326 -13.45 16.81 4.95
CA GLY A 326 -14.46 16.89 6.01
C GLY A 326 -14.46 18.24 6.75
N TRP A 327 -13.33 18.95 6.79
CA TRP A 327 -13.19 20.22 7.47
C TRP A 327 -13.97 21.36 6.83
N PHE A 328 -14.34 21.22 5.54
CA PHE A 328 -15.16 22.22 4.85
C PHE A 328 -16.53 22.42 5.51
N TYR A 329 -17.09 21.34 6.08
CA TYR A 329 -18.43 21.32 6.67
C TYR A 329 -18.41 21.06 8.17
N ALA A 330 -17.25 20.98 8.81
CA ALA A 330 -17.09 20.77 10.23
C ALA A 330 -16.73 22.06 10.97
N ASN A 331 -17.19 22.17 12.21
CA ASN A 331 -16.88 23.23 13.15
C ASN A 331 -16.98 22.71 14.59
N ASP A 332 -16.74 23.54 15.58
CA ASP A 332 -16.75 23.16 17.00
C ASP A 332 -18.12 22.70 17.54
N LEU A 333 -19.19 22.89 16.80
CA LEU A 333 -20.54 22.41 17.15
C LEU A 333 -20.83 21.00 16.61
N LEU A 334 -19.95 20.43 15.80
CA LEU A 334 -20.14 19.10 15.26
C LEU A 334 -19.93 18.05 16.36
N ASP A 335 -20.94 17.20 16.56
CA ASP A 335 -20.81 16.03 17.43
C ASP A 335 -19.95 14.93 16.78
N VAL A 336 -18.63 15.08 16.92
CA VAL A 336 -17.64 14.14 16.40
C VAL A 336 -17.77 12.76 17.06
N VAL A 337 -18.23 12.69 18.31
CA VAL A 337 -18.46 11.41 19.01
C VAL A 337 -19.56 10.61 18.32
N ARG A 338 -20.66 11.28 17.98
CA ARG A 338 -21.78 10.65 17.24
C ARG A 338 -21.33 10.20 15.85
N LEU A 339 -20.61 11.06 15.13
CA LEU A 339 -20.09 10.71 13.81
C LEU A 339 -19.16 9.49 13.90
N ARG A 340 -18.24 9.44 14.86
CA ARG A 340 -17.37 8.30 15.11
C ARG A 340 -18.17 7.00 15.28
N LYS A 341 -19.23 7.02 16.09
CA LYS A 341 -20.10 5.85 16.27
C LYS A 341 -20.73 5.41 14.94
N ILE A 342 -21.26 6.35 14.15
CA ILE A 342 -21.87 6.05 12.85
C ILE A 342 -20.85 5.40 11.91
N VAL A 343 -19.64 5.97 11.81
CA VAL A 343 -18.59 5.46 10.92
C VAL A 343 -18.11 4.09 11.39
N ILE A 344 -17.89 3.87 12.70
CA ILE A 344 -17.49 2.56 13.23
C ILE A 344 -18.57 1.51 12.95
N VAL A 345 -19.83 1.81 13.24
CA VAL A 345 -20.94 0.88 12.98
C VAL A 345 -21.04 0.56 11.48
N GLY A 346 -20.88 1.58 10.62
CA GLY A 346 -20.83 1.39 9.17
C GLY A 346 -19.69 0.44 8.75
N HIS A 347 -18.49 0.60 9.30
CA HIS A 347 -17.36 -0.30 9.03
C HIS A 347 -17.63 -1.73 9.51
N VAL A 348 -18.20 -1.90 10.69
CA VAL A 348 -18.54 -3.23 11.23
C VAL A 348 -19.58 -3.92 10.35
N ILE A 349 -20.69 -3.23 10.02
CA ILE A 349 -21.73 -3.77 9.12
C ILE A 349 -21.11 -4.16 7.79
N PHE A 350 -20.30 -3.27 7.22
CA PHE A 350 -19.66 -3.50 5.93
C PHE A 350 -18.68 -4.69 5.97
N ALA A 351 -17.81 -4.77 6.99
CA ALA A 351 -16.87 -5.87 7.15
C ALA A 351 -17.56 -7.23 7.33
N VAL A 352 -18.63 -7.27 8.14
CA VAL A 352 -19.44 -8.47 8.34
C VAL A 352 -20.14 -8.87 7.05
N SER A 353 -20.82 -7.92 6.37
CA SER A 353 -21.51 -8.18 5.11
C SER A 353 -20.55 -8.67 4.02
N HIS A 354 -19.39 -8.02 3.89
CA HIS A 354 -18.36 -8.44 2.94
C HIS A 354 -17.85 -9.84 3.26
N GLY A 355 -17.54 -10.14 4.52
CA GLY A 355 -17.08 -11.48 4.94
C GLY A 355 -18.13 -12.58 4.70
N VAL A 356 -19.40 -12.30 4.97
CA VAL A 356 -20.52 -13.23 4.72
C VAL A 356 -20.72 -13.45 3.23
N ILE A 357 -20.72 -12.39 2.43
CA ILE A 357 -20.95 -12.47 0.98
C ILE A 357 -19.82 -13.21 0.28
N THR A 358 -18.57 -12.88 0.61
CA THR A 358 -17.38 -13.46 -0.05
C THR A 358 -17.00 -14.83 0.48
N GLY A 359 -17.44 -15.20 1.68
CA GLY A 359 -17.23 -16.52 2.31
C GLY A 359 -18.43 -17.46 2.11
N PRO A 360 -19.33 -17.56 3.12
CA PRO A 360 -20.40 -18.58 3.12
C PRO A 360 -21.37 -18.45 1.94
N VAL A 361 -21.79 -17.23 1.57
CA VAL A 361 -22.75 -17.02 0.48
C VAL A 361 -22.12 -17.37 -0.86
N ALA A 362 -20.89 -16.95 -1.13
CA ALA A 362 -20.19 -17.30 -2.35
C ALA A 362 -19.99 -18.82 -2.47
N SER A 363 -19.62 -19.48 -1.37
CA SER A 363 -19.48 -20.94 -1.31
C SER A 363 -20.81 -21.64 -1.60
N TYR A 364 -21.90 -21.22 -0.96
CA TYR A 364 -23.26 -21.75 -1.19
C TYR A 364 -23.71 -21.63 -2.65
N LEU A 365 -23.36 -20.50 -3.29
CA LEU A 365 -23.66 -20.25 -4.70
C LEU A 365 -22.68 -20.94 -5.67
N GLY A 366 -21.80 -21.81 -5.20
CA GLY A 366 -20.79 -22.49 -6.03
C GLY A 366 -19.76 -21.55 -6.67
N LYS A 367 -19.69 -20.29 -6.22
CA LYS A 367 -18.70 -19.34 -6.70
C LYS A 367 -17.36 -19.60 -6.04
N GLN A 368 -16.44 -20.16 -6.80
CA GLN A 368 -15.08 -20.35 -6.34
C GLN A 368 -14.29 -19.02 -6.42
N GLY A 369 -14.13 -18.39 -5.26
CA GLY A 369 -13.22 -17.25 -5.10
C GLY A 369 -11.93 -17.66 -4.38
N ARG A 370 -10.92 -16.79 -4.40
CA ARG A 370 -9.66 -17.04 -3.67
C ARG A 370 -9.89 -17.36 -2.19
N ALA A 371 -10.83 -16.69 -1.55
CA ALA A 371 -11.14 -16.89 -0.14
C ALA A 371 -11.63 -18.32 0.18
N ASN A 372 -12.31 -18.96 -0.77
CA ASN A 372 -12.90 -20.31 -0.63
C ASN A 372 -12.05 -21.39 -1.31
N PHE A 373 -10.87 -21.07 -1.80
CA PHE A 373 -9.98 -22.03 -2.42
C PHE A 373 -9.58 -23.10 -1.39
N PRO A 374 -9.77 -24.41 -1.69
CA PRO A 374 -9.58 -25.47 -0.72
C PRO A 374 -8.08 -25.80 -0.52
N SER A 375 -7.35 -24.84 0.04
CA SER A 375 -5.89 -24.84 0.17
C SER A 375 -5.35 -26.08 0.88
N GLU A 376 -5.92 -26.41 2.04
CA GLU A 376 -5.50 -27.60 2.82
C GLU A 376 -5.85 -28.92 2.12
N ALA A 377 -7.02 -28.97 1.45
CA ALA A 377 -7.40 -30.15 0.68
C ALA A 377 -6.43 -30.40 -0.48
N LEU A 378 -6.01 -29.35 -1.18
CA LEU A 378 -4.99 -29.43 -2.21
C LEU A 378 -3.68 -29.99 -1.64
N ALA A 379 -3.21 -29.47 -0.50
CA ALA A 379 -1.99 -29.96 0.15
C ALA A 379 -2.09 -31.45 0.53
N LYS A 380 -3.26 -31.93 0.99
CA LYS A 380 -3.52 -33.35 1.28
C LYS A 380 -3.42 -34.22 0.02
N VAL A 381 -4.05 -33.79 -1.08
CA VAL A 381 -3.97 -34.52 -2.36
C VAL A 381 -2.53 -34.56 -2.86
N ILE A 382 -1.79 -33.49 -2.74
CA ILE A 382 -0.36 -33.43 -3.12
C ILE A 382 0.46 -34.45 -2.29
N ALA A 383 0.25 -34.49 -0.97
CA ALA A 383 0.94 -35.43 -0.09
C ALA A 383 0.61 -36.87 -0.45
N GLN A 384 -0.67 -37.18 -0.70
CA GLN A 384 -1.11 -38.49 -1.10
C GLN A 384 -0.46 -38.91 -2.43
N ARG A 385 -0.51 -38.07 -3.45
CA ARG A 385 0.10 -38.36 -4.76
C ARG A 385 1.61 -38.56 -4.66
N TRP A 386 2.31 -37.80 -3.80
CA TRP A 386 3.72 -38.02 -3.55
C TRP A 386 4.03 -39.40 -2.97
N GLN A 387 3.18 -39.90 -2.06
CA GLN A 387 3.34 -41.19 -1.44
C GLN A 387 2.96 -42.37 -2.36
N GLU A 388 2.06 -42.17 -3.33
CA GLU A 388 1.63 -43.21 -4.30
C GLU A 388 2.76 -43.61 -5.26
N HIS A 389 3.88 -42.85 -5.32
CA HIS A 389 5.00 -43.10 -6.21
C HIS A 389 6.34 -43.29 -5.47
N PRO A 390 6.44 -44.32 -4.58
CA PRO A 390 7.66 -44.53 -3.79
C PRO A 390 8.89 -44.88 -4.66
N GLU A 391 8.70 -45.42 -5.85
CA GLU A 391 9.74 -45.69 -6.83
C GLU A 391 10.43 -44.42 -7.34
N LEU A 392 9.71 -43.27 -7.43
CA LEU A 392 10.23 -41.99 -7.83
C LEU A 392 10.72 -41.16 -6.64
N THR A 393 9.99 -41.19 -5.56
CA THR A 393 10.23 -40.37 -4.37
C THR A 393 11.26 -40.97 -3.42
N LYS A 394 11.55 -42.26 -3.56
CA LYS A 394 12.44 -43.02 -2.66
C LYS A 394 12.04 -42.95 -1.18
N GLY A 395 10.75 -42.67 -0.92
CA GLY A 395 10.22 -42.45 0.43
C GLY A 395 10.70 -41.14 1.09
N GLU A 396 11.36 -40.26 0.36
CA GLU A 396 11.80 -38.95 0.90
C GLU A 396 10.64 -37.96 0.99
N PRO A 397 10.68 -37.01 1.94
CA PRO A 397 9.71 -35.92 1.99
C PRO A 397 9.86 -34.99 0.79
N ILE A 398 8.79 -34.24 0.43
CA ILE A 398 8.84 -33.22 -0.60
C ILE A 398 9.84 -32.13 -0.19
N ARG A 399 10.86 -31.90 -1.00
CA ARG A 399 11.88 -30.86 -0.79
C ARG A 399 11.85 -29.76 -1.87
N LEU A 400 11.42 -30.11 -3.07
CA LEU A 400 11.35 -29.21 -4.21
C LEU A 400 9.98 -29.28 -4.88
N ILE A 401 9.37 -28.11 -5.09
CA ILE A 401 8.09 -27.98 -5.78
C ILE A 401 8.21 -26.94 -6.91
N VAL A 402 7.70 -27.29 -8.09
CA VAL A 402 7.78 -26.46 -9.29
C VAL A 402 6.37 -26.12 -9.76
N GLY A 403 6.11 -24.86 -10.09
CA GLY A 403 4.82 -24.42 -10.62
C GLY A 403 4.63 -22.90 -10.46
N ASP A 404 3.44 -22.41 -10.76
CA ASP A 404 3.14 -21.00 -10.53
C ASP A 404 3.05 -20.66 -9.03
N THR A 405 3.27 -19.38 -8.71
CA THR A 405 3.33 -18.90 -7.33
C THR A 405 2.10 -19.24 -6.50
N TRP A 406 0.90 -19.22 -7.09
CA TRP A 406 -0.34 -19.50 -6.36
C TRP A 406 -0.46 -20.97 -5.98
N ILE A 407 -0.27 -21.87 -6.95
CA ILE A 407 -0.44 -23.30 -6.73
C ILE A 407 0.63 -23.85 -5.78
N ILE A 408 1.91 -23.53 -6.01
CA ILE A 408 2.98 -24.01 -5.13
C ILE A 408 2.91 -23.40 -3.73
N GLY A 409 2.40 -22.16 -3.62
CA GLY A 409 2.23 -21.49 -2.35
C GLY A 409 1.32 -22.26 -1.38
N HIS A 410 0.27 -22.91 -1.87
CA HIS A 410 -0.63 -23.71 -1.04
C HIS A 410 0.08 -24.92 -0.40
N THR A 411 1.03 -25.52 -1.09
CA THR A 411 1.83 -26.62 -0.52
C THR A 411 2.78 -26.12 0.58
N ILE A 412 3.35 -24.93 0.38
CA ILE A 412 4.33 -24.34 1.30
C ILE A 412 3.68 -23.88 2.61
N ILE A 413 2.49 -23.27 2.55
CA ILE A 413 1.77 -22.81 3.76
C ILE A 413 1.16 -23.97 4.56
N HIS A 414 1.08 -25.18 3.98
CA HIS A 414 0.60 -26.40 4.60
C HIS A 414 1.68 -27.49 4.57
N ASP A 415 2.93 -27.16 4.82
CA ASP A 415 4.08 -28.05 4.76
C ASP A 415 3.94 -29.29 5.65
N GLN A 416 3.33 -29.15 6.84
CA GLN A 416 3.04 -30.26 7.74
C GLN A 416 2.04 -31.26 7.14
N VAL A 417 1.03 -30.76 6.42
CA VAL A 417 0.00 -31.59 5.78
C VAL A 417 0.54 -32.22 4.50
N SER A 418 1.32 -31.48 3.74
CA SER A 418 1.96 -31.97 2.50
C SER A 418 3.15 -32.88 2.76
N GLN A 419 3.49 -33.13 4.03
CA GLN A 419 4.64 -33.94 4.45
C GLN A 419 5.97 -33.45 3.85
N GLY A 420 6.04 -32.15 3.56
CA GLY A 420 7.24 -31.49 3.10
C GLY A 420 8.19 -31.18 4.26
N LYS A 421 9.47 -31.08 3.97
CA LYS A 421 10.47 -30.62 4.91
C LYS A 421 11.30 -29.53 4.24
N ASN A 422 11.15 -28.30 4.71
CA ASN A 422 11.84 -27.14 4.13
C ASN A 422 11.62 -27.04 2.60
N ILE A 423 10.35 -27.15 2.17
CA ILE A 423 10.00 -27.14 0.75
C ILE A 423 10.51 -25.88 0.10
N LYS A 424 11.33 -26.02 -0.94
CA LYS A 424 11.79 -24.92 -1.78
C LYS A 424 10.88 -24.77 -3.00
N PRO A 425 10.22 -23.63 -3.16
CA PRO A 425 9.45 -23.32 -4.34
C PRO A 425 10.38 -22.92 -5.51
N TRP A 426 10.17 -23.53 -6.66
CA TRP A 426 10.81 -23.11 -7.91
C TRP A 426 9.75 -22.59 -8.86
N ILE A 427 9.57 -21.26 -8.86
CA ILE A 427 8.50 -20.59 -9.60
C ILE A 427 8.75 -20.76 -11.09
N ASP A 428 7.82 -21.41 -11.80
CA ASP A 428 7.84 -21.65 -13.25
C ASP A 428 9.16 -22.25 -13.76
N ALA A 429 9.86 -23.03 -12.94
CA ALA A 429 11.20 -23.55 -13.22
C ALA A 429 12.22 -22.47 -13.60
N ASN A 430 12.02 -21.26 -13.06
CA ASN A 430 12.84 -20.10 -13.37
C ASN A 430 13.63 -19.60 -12.15
N ASP A 431 14.95 -19.66 -12.26
CA ASP A 431 15.86 -19.24 -11.19
C ASP A 431 15.73 -17.73 -10.86
N LEU A 432 15.31 -16.95 -11.84
CA LEU A 432 15.18 -15.51 -11.73
C LEU A 432 13.96 -15.11 -10.90
N SER A 433 12.92 -15.93 -11.00
CA SER A 433 11.73 -15.81 -10.17
C SER A 433 11.94 -16.44 -8.78
N SER A 434 13.02 -17.20 -8.62
CA SER A 434 13.33 -18.01 -7.43
C SER A 434 14.79 -17.86 -7.01
N PRO A 435 15.22 -16.64 -6.61
CA PRO A 435 16.64 -16.36 -6.33
C PRO A 435 17.23 -17.19 -5.18
N TRP A 436 16.40 -17.82 -4.37
CA TRP A 436 16.79 -18.76 -3.31
C TRP A 436 17.21 -20.14 -3.81
N MET A 437 16.97 -20.46 -5.10
CA MET A 437 17.31 -21.75 -5.68
C MET A 437 18.80 -21.89 -5.91
N LYS A 438 19.39 -22.97 -5.39
CA LYS A 438 20.79 -23.32 -5.56
C LYS A 438 20.93 -24.56 -6.45
N PRO A 439 22.10 -24.77 -7.10
CA PRO A 439 22.31 -25.96 -7.93
C PRO A 439 22.08 -27.29 -7.19
N GLU A 440 22.40 -27.35 -5.90
CA GLU A 440 22.16 -28.55 -5.08
C GLU A 440 20.69 -28.84 -4.85
N ASP A 441 19.84 -27.81 -4.76
CA ASP A 441 18.39 -27.99 -4.55
C ASP A 441 17.74 -28.69 -5.75
N LYS A 442 18.23 -28.42 -6.96
CA LYS A 442 17.72 -29.00 -8.22
C LYS A 442 18.08 -30.49 -8.40
N ARG A 443 18.91 -31.05 -7.53
CA ARG A 443 19.25 -32.48 -7.54
C ARG A 443 18.22 -33.34 -6.81
N HIS A 444 17.31 -32.72 -6.06
CA HIS A 444 16.23 -33.44 -5.39
C HIS A 444 15.13 -33.82 -6.39
N THR A 445 14.41 -34.90 -6.08
CA THR A 445 13.17 -35.22 -6.79
C THR A 445 12.19 -34.05 -6.64
N ALA A 446 11.71 -33.55 -7.77
CA ALA A 446 10.81 -32.39 -7.81
C ALA A 446 9.37 -32.84 -8.03
N LEU A 447 8.43 -32.23 -7.32
CA LEU A 447 7.02 -32.30 -7.65
C LEU A 447 6.67 -31.12 -8.58
N ILE A 448 6.17 -31.44 -9.77
CA ILE A 448 5.75 -30.42 -10.74
C ILE A 448 4.23 -30.30 -10.68
N LEU A 449 3.74 -29.11 -10.41
CA LEU A 449 2.33 -28.76 -10.41
C LEU A 449 2.01 -27.92 -11.64
N ILE A 450 1.14 -28.42 -12.50
CA ILE A 450 0.71 -27.74 -13.73
C ILE A 450 -0.77 -27.39 -13.56
N ASP A 451 -1.09 -26.10 -13.68
CA ASP A 451 -2.47 -25.64 -13.77
C ASP A 451 -2.95 -25.78 -15.24
N HIS A 452 -3.88 -26.70 -15.45
CA HIS A 452 -4.52 -26.91 -16.74
C HIS A 452 -5.78 -26.07 -16.96
N ALA A 453 -6.17 -25.25 -16.00
CA ALA A 453 -7.26 -24.33 -16.22
C ALA A 453 -6.89 -23.33 -17.33
N PRO A 454 -7.72 -23.15 -18.38
CA PRO A 454 -7.47 -22.13 -19.36
C PRO A 454 -7.39 -20.79 -18.65
N LYS A 455 -6.26 -20.06 -18.79
CA LYS A 455 -6.13 -18.70 -18.29
C LYS A 455 -7.31 -17.90 -18.84
N PRO A 456 -8.13 -17.28 -18.02
CA PRO A 456 -9.20 -16.43 -18.54
C PRO A 456 -8.54 -15.39 -19.44
N LEU A 457 -8.96 -15.39 -20.71
CA LEU A 457 -8.56 -14.39 -21.70
C LEU A 457 -8.92 -13.01 -21.13
N GLY A 458 -7.93 -12.24 -20.67
CA GLY A 458 -8.13 -10.87 -20.20
C GLY A 458 -7.68 -10.56 -18.77
N GLN A 459 -6.52 -11.02 -18.33
CA GLN A 459 -5.83 -10.44 -17.15
C GLN A 459 -4.53 -9.77 -17.56
#